data_b7e921581dd4927efe7eb290768283bf
#
_entry.id   b7e921581dd4927efe7eb290768283bf
#
_cell.length_a   1.000
_cell.length_b   1.000
_cell.length_c   1.000
_cell.angle_alpha   90.00
_cell.angle_beta   90.00
_cell.angle_gamma   90.00
#
_symmetry.space_group_name_H-M   'P 1'
#
loop_
_entity.id
_entity.type
_entity.pdbx_description
1 polymer ?
#
loop_
_entity_poly.entity_id
_entity_poly.type
_entity_poly.pdbx_seq_one_letter_code
_entity_poly.pdbx_strand_id
1 'polypeptide(L)'
;MARRSQGMSERHRKIMEFLTKFQETNGYSPSIRQIGDSIDVKSTSLVDYYLNQLLEMGFIEREDRISRSIRVLQPVYASQSISSAVSDNFHKVGNAISSLVNIPIAGRIVASAPLPMPTSDLSYYDAESSVEIARSLLPARDVSELFALEVSGDSMIDAMINDGDIVVMKKAQSANNGEMVAVWLDDKDETTLKYFYKETNRIRLQPANPSMGPIYIDDPKSLRIMGKVVMVIRQVKSVAA
;
A
#
# COMPACT_ATOMS: atom_id res chain seq x y z
N MET A 1 -22.24 32.39 -22.13
CA MET A 1 -21.75 31.76 -20.91
C MET A 1 -20.57 30.89 -21.26
N ALA A 2 -19.34 31.30 -20.96
CA ALA A 2 -18.13 30.56 -21.28
C ALA A 2 -17.95 29.40 -20.26
N ARG A 3 -17.82 28.18 -20.75
CA ARG A 3 -17.47 26.99 -19.95
C ARG A 3 -16.13 27.22 -19.26
N ARG A 4 -16.11 27.28 -17.92
CA ARG A 4 -14.87 27.19 -17.13
C ARG A 4 -14.22 25.84 -17.44
N SER A 5 -13.02 25.84 -18.03
CA SER A 5 -12.19 24.65 -18.16
C SER A 5 -11.74 24.23 -16.77
N GLN A 6 -12.16 23.08 -16.32
CA GLN A 6 -11.80 22.45 -15.03
C GLN A 6 -10.37 21.86 -15.13
N GLY A 7 -9.34 22.66 -15.38
CA GLY A 7 -7.96 22.19 -15.52
C GLY A 7 -6.96 23.33 -15.43
N MET A 8 -5.72 22.96 -15.10
CA MET A 8 -4.57 23.85 -15.01
C MET A 8 -4.29 24.51 -16.37
N SER A 9 -4.37 25.87 -16.45
CA SER A 9 -4.02 26.61 -17.66
C SER A 9 -2.50 26.65 -17.86
N GLU A 10 -2.06 27.03 -19.06
CA GLU A 10 -0.62 27.20 -19.36
C GLU A 10 0.05 28.22 -18.42
N ARG A 11 -0.65 29.27 -18.02
CA ARG A 11 -0.14 30.26 -17.06
C ARG A 11 0.02 29.66 -15.65
N HIS A 12 -0.92 28.85 -15.20
CA HIS A 12 -0.78 28.14 -13.93
C HIS A 12 0.44 27.23 -13.94
N ARG A 13 0.70 26.54 -15.06
CA ARG A 13 1.85 25.66 -15.20
C ARG A 13 3.17 26.45 -15.12
N LYS A 14 3.28 27.56 -15.84
CA LYS A 14 4.45 28.44 -15.78
C LYS A 14 4.71 28.99 -14.38
N ILE A 15 3.65 29.38 -13.65
CA ILE A 15 3.76 29.83 -12.25
C ILE A 15 4.30 28.68 -11.38
N MET A 16 3.78 27.50 -11.51
CA MET A 16 4.21 26.33 -10.72
C MET A 16 5.67 25.96 -11.00
N GLU A 17 6.07 25.94 -12.28
CA GLU A 17 7.45 25.69 -12.69
C GLU A 17 8.41 26.73 -12.09
N PHE A 18 8.04 28.00 -12.15
CA PHE A 18 8.84 29.09 -11.57
C PHE A 18 8.93 28.97 -10.04
N LEU A 19 7.81 28.73 -9.35
CA LEU A 19 7.77 28.57 -7.89
C LEU A 19 8.68 27.43 -7.44
N THR A 20 8.57 26.26 -8.07
CA THR A 20 9.39 25.09 -7.76
C THR A 20 10.87 25.39 -7.93
N LYS A 21 11.27 25.87 -9.12
CA LYS A 21 12.67 26.18 -9.43
C LYS A 21 13.25 27.28 -8.53
N PHE A 22 12.47 28.31 -8.23
CA PHE A 22 12.92 29.41 -7.38
C PHE A 22 13.15 28.98 -5.94
N GLN A 23 12.24 28.15 -5.39
CA GLN A 23 12.37 27.60 -4.05
C GLN A 23 13.54 26.65 -3.90
N GLU A 24 13.77 25.78 -4.91
CA GLU A 24 14.93 24.88 -4.96
C GLU A 24 16.25 25.64 -4.97
N THR A 25 16.32 26.76 -5.71
CA THR A 25 17.57 27.52 -5.86
C THR A 25 17.85 28.45 -4.69
N ASN A 26 16.81 29.06 -4.12
CA ASN A 26 16.96 30.15 -3.15
C ASN A 26 16.61 29.76 -1.71
N GLY A 27 15.92 28.63 -1.50
CA GLY A 27 15.48 28.17 -0.17
C GLY A 27 14.32 28.96 0.44
N TYR A 28 13.73 29.91 -0.30
CA TYR A 28 12.57 30.69 0.13
C TYR A 28 11.63 30.97 -1.04
N SER A 29 10.39 31.43 -0.74
CA SER A 29 9.37 31.70 -1.75
C SER A 29 9.58 33.05 -2.44
N PRO A 30 9.31 33.18 -3.76
CA PRO A 30 9.40 34.44 -4.48
C PRO A 30 8.27 35.42 -4.06
N SER A 31 8.48 36.69 -4.36
CA SER A 31 7.45 37.72 -4.23
C SER A 31 6.45 37.67 -5.40
N ILE A 32 5.24 38.21 -5.21
CA ILE A 32 4.21 38.31 -6.26
C ILE A 32 4.74 39.02 -7.53
N ARG A 33 5.62 40.02 -7.37
CA ARG A 33 6.24 40.73 -8.50
C ARG A 33 7.19 39.82 -9.29
N GLN A 34 8.03 39.06 -8.60
CA GLN A 34 8.93 38.09 -9.24
C GLN A 34 8.14 36.98 -9.98
N ILE A 35 7.01 36.55 -9.42
CA ILE A 35 6.12 35.62 -10.10
C ILE A 35 5.53 36.27 -11.35
N GLY A 36 5.06 37.52 -11.26
CA GLY A 36 4.54 38.26 -12.40
C GLY A 36 5.55 38.43 -13.54
N ASP A 37 6.78 38.79 -13.18
CA ASP A 37 7.88 38.92 -14.14
C ASP A 37 8.18 37.60 -14.87
N SER A 38 8.06 36.46 -14.17
CA SER A 38 8.31 35.13 -14.76
C SER A 38 7.29 34.68 -15.80
N ILE A 39 6.06 35.23 -15.73
CA ILE A 39 4.95 34.89 -16.64
C ILE A 39 4.56 36.07 -17.56
N ASP A 40 5.38 37.14 -17.59
CA ASP A 40 5.15 38.38 -18.34
C ASP A 40 3.81 39.06 -18.00
N VAL A 41 3.48 39.14 -16.70
CA VAL A 41 2.29 39.78 -16.16
C VAL A 41 2.68 40.90 -15.20
N LYS A 42 2.42 42.16 -15.57
CA LYS A 42 2.73 43.37 -14.73
C LYS A 42 1.72 43.60 -13.62
N SER A 43 0.52 43.07 -13.72
CA SER A 43 -0.56 43.25 -12.75
C SER A 43 -0.44 42.25 -11.59
N THR A 44 -0.12 42.75 -10.40
CA THR A 44 -0.06 41.95 -9.17
C THR A 44 -1.40 41.32 -8.80
N SER A 45 -2.51 42.02 -9.09
CA SER A 45 -3.87 41.50 -8.89
C SER A 45 -4.20 40.29 -9.78
N LEU A 46 -3.65 40.28 -11.02
CA LEU A 46 -3.83 39.16 -11.92
C LEU A 46 -2.97 37.95 -11.51
N VAL A 47 -1.76 38.20 -11.01
CA VAL A 47 -0.91 37.14 -10.42
C VAL A 47 -1.61 36.55 -9.20
N ASP A 48 -2.15 37.38 -8.32
CA ASP A 48 -2.89 36.95 -7.13
C ASP A 48 -4.11 36.11 -7.49
N TYR A 49 -4.83 36.46 -8.54
CA TYR A 49 -5.94 35.68 -9.08
C TYR A 49 -5.51 34.26 -9.49
N TYR A 50 -4.37 34.11 -10.22
CA TYR A 50 -3.86 32.80 -10.57
C TYR A 50 -3.39 32.00 -9.36
N LEU A 51 -2.75 32.65 -8.39
CA LEU A 51 -2.32 32.00 -7.15
C LEU A 51 -3.52 31.49 -6.32
N ASN A 52 -4.63 32.25 -6.26
CA ASN A 52 -5.84 31.81 -5.60
C ASN A 52 -6.47 30.61 -6.29
N GLN A 53 -6.44 30.54 -7.62
CA GLN A 53 -6.90 29.34 -8.35
C GLN A 53 -6.01 28.13 -8.06
N LEU A 54 -4.69 28.31 -7.98
CA LEU A 54 -3.76 27.24 -7.62
C LEU A 54 -3.95 26.76 -6.17
N LEU A 55 -4.30 27.66 -5.26
CA LEU A 55 -4.68 27.35 -3.88
C LEU A 55 -5.98 26.54 -3.82
N GLU A 56 -7.04 26.99 -4.54
CA GLU A 56 -8.32 26.27 -4.63
C GLU A 56 -8.17 24.87 -5.27
N MET A 57 -7.22 24.71 -6.20
CA MET A 57 -6.90 23.44 -6.84
C MET A 57 -5.98 22.54 -5.98
N GLY A 58 -5.47 23.01 -4.84
CA GLY A 58 -4.62 22.25 -3.93
C GLY A 58 -3.16 22.07 -4.39
N PHE A 59 -2.67 22.91 -5.34
CA PHE A 59 -1.28 22.85 -5.81
C PHE A 59 -0.31 23.64 -4.94
N ILE A 60 -0.79 24.69 -4.27
CA ILE A 60 0.01 25.52 -3.38
C ILE A 60 -0.73 25.75 -2.06
N GLU A 61 0.00 26.10 -1.03
CA GLU A 61 -0.46 26.64 0.23
C GLU A 61 0.13 28.03 0.44
N ARG A 62 -0.63 28.97 1.01
CA ARG A 62 -0.12 30.29 1.37
C ARG A 62 -0.87 30.83 2.58
N GLU A 63 -0.17 31.59 3.40
CA GLU A 63 -0.76 32.32 4.52
C GLU A 63 -1.16 33.74 4.09
N ASP A 64 -2.38 34.13 4.46
CA ASP A 64 -2.87 35.47 4.17
C ASP A 64 -2.03 36.55 4.88
N ARG A 65 -1.69 37.61 4.13
CA ARG A 65 -0.93 38.77 4.59
C ARG A 65 0.54 38.55 4.94
N ILE A 66 1.09 37.37 4.73
CA ILE A 66 2.52 37.09 4.87
C ILE A 66 3.17 37.06 3.51
N SER A 67 4.13 37.96 3.28
CA SER A 67 4.92 37.96 2.05
C SER A 67 5.87 36.76 2.03
N ARG A 68 5.97 36.06 0.89
CA ARG A 68 6.83 34.89 0.69
C ARG A 68 6.40 33.62 1.46
N SER A 69 5.09 33.47 1.74
CA SER A 69 4.52 32.32 2.44
C SER A 69 4.05 31.20 1.51
N ILE A 70 4.24 31.34 0.20
CA ILE A 70 3.77 30.35 -0.77
C ILE A 70 4.58 29.06 -0.65
N ARG A 71 3.89 27.94 -0.44
CA ARG A 71 4.45 26.58 -0.41
C ARG A 71 3.88 25.76 -1.53
N VAL A 72 4.73 25.10 -2.32
CA VAL A 72 4.30 24.18 -3.37
C VAL A 72 3.99 22.82 -2.74
N LEU A 73 2.75 22.34 -2.90
CA LEU A 73 2.29 21.03 -2.39
C LEU A 73 2.45 19.92 -3.41
N GLN A 74 2.26 20.24 -4.71
CA GLN A 74 2.38 19.29 -5.82
C GLN A 74 3.21 19.93 -6.95
N PRO A 75 4.48 19.58 -7.14
CA PRO A 75 5.28 20.11 -8.24
C PRO A 75 4.76 19.59 -9.59
N VAL A 76 4.50 20.50 -10.53
CA VAL A 76 4.15 20.15 -11.91
C VAL A 76 5.42 19.97 -12.71
N TYR A 77 5.81 18.74 -12.98
CA TYR A 77 6.93 18.45 -13.88
C TYR A 77 6.49 18.58 -15.34
N ALA A 78 7.00 19.59 -16.01
CA ALA A 78 6.92 19.66 -17.47
C ALA A 78 7.82 18.59 -18.09
N SER A 79 7.23 17.80 -18.96
CA SER A 79 7.94 16.83 -19.79
C SER A 79 8.92 17.57 -20.71
N GLN A 80 10.20 17.69 -20.35
CA GLN A 80 11.37 17.63 -21.25
C GLN A 80 12.66 18.06 -20.56
N SER A 81 13.63 17.15 -20.60
CA SER A 81 15.09 17.31 -20.54
C SER A 81 15.72 18.16 -19.41
N ILE A 82 16.04 17.51 -18.30
CA ILE A 82 17.13 17.92 -17.43
C ILE A 82 18.01 16.71 -17.12
N SER A 83 19.28 16.90 -17.37
CA SER A 83 20.44 16.01 -17.27
C SER A 83 20.46 14.98 -16.14
N SER A 84 20.96 13.85 -16.51
CA SER A 84 20.94 12.49 -15.97
C SER A 84 21.50 12.21 -14.57
N ALA A 85 21.89 13.18 -13.76
CA ALA A 85 22.54 12.90 -12.48
C ALA A 85 21.67 13.17 -11.22
N VAL A 86 20.63 14.02 -11.34
CA VAL A 86 19.67 14.29 -10.26
C VAL A 86 18.38 13.48 -10.44
N SER A 87 18.11 13.09 -11.70
CA SER A 87 16.95 12.28 -12.11
C SER A 87 16.90 10.90 -11.43
N ASP A 88 18.05 10.27 -11.19
CA ASP A 88 18.08 8.89 -10.67
C ASP A 88 17.59 8.74 -9.23
N ASN A 89 17.72 9.78 -8.41
CA ASN A 89 17.25 9.71 -7.03
C ASN A 89 15.77 10.11 -6.89
N PHE A 90 15.27 11.05 -7.70
CA PHE A 90 13.84 11.43 -7.70
C PHE A 90 12.96 10.44 -8.48
N HIS A 91 13.45 9.82 -9.54
CA HIS A 91 12.75 8.70 -10.19
C HIS A 91 12.65 7.48 -9.26
N LYS A 92 13.63 7.27 -8.37
CA LYS A 92 13.55 6.21 -7.35
C LYS A 92 12.45 6.48 -6.31
N VAL A 93 12.24 7.73 -5.89
CA VAL A 93 11.21 8.09 -4.91
C VAL A 93 9.82 8.16 -5.57
N GLY A 94 9.68 8.75 -6.75
CA GLY A 94 8.43 8.78 -7.51
C GLY A 94 7.96 7.40 -7.96
N ASN A 95 8.90 6.53 -8.40
CA ASN A 95 8.60 5.13 -8.70
C ASN A 95 8.32 4.29 -7.43
N ALA A 96 8.83 4.68 -6.27
CA ALA A 96 8.52 4.02 -5.00
C ALA A 96 7.06 4.30 -4.56
N ILE A 97 6.55 5.52 -4.75
CA ILE A 97 5.16 5.88 -4.42
C ILE A 97 4.18 5.30 -5.45
N SER A 98 4.53 5.26 -6.74
CA SER A 98 3.74 4.61 -7.80
C SER A 98 3.81 3.07 -7.77
N SER A 99 4.59 2.51 -6.87
CA SER A 99 4.77 1.06 -6.70
C SER A 99 4.12 0.50 -5.44
N LEU A 100 3.28 1.26 -4.74
CA LEU A 100 2.47 0.72 -3.66
C LEU A 100 1.32 -0.12 -4.24
N VAL A 101 1.11 -1.26 -3.64
CA VAL A 101 0.05 -2.20 -3.98
C VAL A 101 -0.85 -2.38 -2.78
N ASN A 102 -2.14 -2.17 -2.97
CA ASN A 102 -3.16 -2.45 -1.97
C ASN A 102 -3.52 -3.92 -2.02
N ILE A 103 -3.26 -4.64 -0.92
CA ILE A 103 -3.63 -6.04 -0.76
C ILE A 103 -4.82 -6.10 0.20
N PRO A 104 -5.98 -6.61 -0.26
CA PRO A 104 -7.17 -6.70 0.57
C PRO A 104 -6.95 -7.65 1.74
N ILE A 105 -7.37 -7.26 2.95
CA ILE A 105 -7.41 -8.15 4.10
C ILE A 105 -8.71 -8.93 4.02
N ALA A 106 -8.61 -10.22 3.66
CA ALA A 106 -9.75 -11.09 3.42
C ALA A 106 -10.30 -11.72 4.73
N GLY A 107 -9.78 -11.34 5.91
CA GLY A 107 -10.27 -11.77 7.20
C GLY A 107 -9.22 -12.25 8.17
N ARG A 108 -9.68 -13.02 9.18
CA ARG A 108 -8.82 -13.61 10.19
C ARG A 108 -8.63 -15.10 9.93
N ILE A 109 -7.40 -15.57 10.15
CA ILE A 109 -7.09 -17.00 10.14
C ILE A 109 -6.69 -17.43 11.54
N VAL A 110 -7.30 -18.54 11.98
CA VAL A 110 -7.05 -19.03 13.33
C VAL A 110 -5.80 -19.90 13.36
N ALA A 111 -4.87 -19.52 14.19
CA ALA A 111 -3.65 -20.25 14.45
C ALA A 111 -3.71 -21.09 15.74
N SER A 112 -4.87 -21.21 16.43
CA SER A 112 -5.01 -22.08 17.61
C SER A 112 -6.10 -23.13 17.41
N ALA A 113 -7.32 -22.91 17.81
CA ALA A 113 -8.42 -23.82 17.51
C ALA A 113 -9.24 -23.24 16.35
N PRO A 114 -9.72 -24.09 15.43
CA PRO A 114 -10.48 -23.64 14.26
C PRO A 114 -11.75 -22.89 14.70
N LEU A 115 -12.04 -21.76 14.07
CA LEU A 115 -13.30 -21.03 14.25
C LEU A 115 -14.15 -21.14 12.98
N PRO A 116 -15.48 -21.34 13.11
CA PRO A 116 -16.38 -21.33 11.96
C PRO A 116 -16.29 -19.99 11.22
N MET A 117 -16.00 -20.01 9.92
CA MET A 117 -16.09 -18.83 9.06
C MET A 117 -17.44 -18.81 8.34
N PRO A 118 -18.07 -17.66 8.14
CA PRO A 118 -19.25 -17.61 7.29
C PRO A 118 -18.87 -17.98 5.86
N THR A 119 -19.68 -18.90 5.30
CA THR A 119 -19.60 -19.55 4.01
C THR A 119 -18.90 -18.82 2.86
N SER A 120 -17.94 -19.52 2.27
CA SER A 120 -17.54 -19.62 0.83
C SER A 120 -17.30 -18.39 -0.04
N ASP A 121 -17.52 -17.15 0.39
CA ASP A 121 -17.27 -15.97 -0.42
C ASP A 121 -16.36 -14.97 0.31
N LEU A 122 -15.12 -14.83 -0.19
CA LEU A 122 -14.16 -13.81 0.21
C LEU A 122 -14.69 -12.36 -0.04
N SER A 123 -15.93 -12.23 -0.50
CA SER A 123 -16.58 -10.96 -0.83
C SER A 123 -17.19 -10.23 0.38
N TYR A 124 -17.15 -10.80 1.58
CA TYR A 124 -17.78 -10.22 2.79
C TYR A 124 -16.84 -9.38 3.67
N TYR A 125 -15.61 -9.16 3.22
CA TYR A 125 -14.68 -8.32 3.99
C TYR A 125 -14.75 -6.88 3.52
N ASP A 126 -14.88 -5.98 4.50
CA ASP A 126 -14.89 -4.54 4.32
C ASP A 126 -13.85 -4.15 3.27
N ALA A 127 -14.30 -3.63 2.13
CA ALA A 127 -13.43 -3.14 1.07
C ALA A 127 -12.52 -1.97 1.54
N GLU A 128 -12.68 -1.54 2.79
CA GLU A 128 -11.88 -0.51 3.44
C GLU A 128 -10.64 -1.05 4.15
N SER A 129 -10.56 -2.37 4.44
CA SER A 129 -9.40 -2.96 5.11
C SER A 129 -8.41 -3.50 4.08
N SER A 130 -7.35 -2.76 3.83
CA SER A 130 -6.24 -3.18 2.97
C SER A 130 -4.90 -2.84 3.60
N VAL A 131 -3.85 -3.57 3.22
CA VAL A 131 -2.48 -3.26 3.58
C VAL A 131 -1.74 -2.77 2.34
N GLU A 132 -1.08 -1.61 2.46
CA GLU A 132 -0.25 -1.05 1.39
C GLU A 132 1.18 -1.58 1.49
N ILE A 133 1.66 -2.23 0.44
CA ILE A 133 2.98 -2.84 0.40
C ILE A 133 3.72 -2.35 -0.84
N ALA A 134 5.01 -2.01 -0.66
CA ALA A 134 5.85 -1.67 -1.79
C ALA A 134 5.98 -2.89 -2.73
N ARG A 135 5.75 -2.68 -4.02
CA ARG A 135 5.82 -3.71 -5.06
C ARG A 135 7.14 -4.47 -5.05
N SER A 136 8.23 -3.79 -4.72
CA SER A 136 9.58 -4.35 -4.64
C SER A 136 9.76 -5.41 -3.55
N LEU A 137 8.90 -5.42 -2.53
CA LEU A 137 8.92 -6.40 -1.44
C LEU A 137 8.10 -7.65 -1.76
N LEU A 138 7.27 -7.61 -2.81
CA LEU A 138 6.38 -8.72 -3.15
C LEU A 138 7.07 -9.70 -4.11
N PRO A 139 7.10 -11.00 -3.80
CA PRO A 139 7.72 -12.00 -4.65
C PRO A 139 6.88 -12.34 -5.89
N ALA A 140 5.59 -12.01 -5.88
CA ALA A 140 4.66 -12.33 -6.95
C ALA A 140 4.68 -11.25 -8.05
N ARG A 141 4.71 -11.67 -9.33
CA ARG A 141 4.57 -10.76 -10.48
C ARG A 141 3.14 -10.26 -10.64
N ASP A 142 2.16 -11.11 -10.35
CA ASP A 142 0.74 -10.79 -10.39
C ASP A 142 0.22 -10.55 -8.98
N VAL A 143 -0.19 -9.33 -8.70
CA VAL A 143 -0.72 -8.91 -7.40
C VAL A 143 -2.20 -9.25 -7.23
N SER A 144 -2.93 -9.54 -8.31
CA SER A 144 -4.34 -9.95 -8.25
C SER A 144 -4.53 -11.32 -7.58
N GLU A 145 -3.46 -12.12 -7.50
CA GLU A 145 -3.44 -13.39 -6.79
C GLU A 145 -3.12 -13.25 -5.29
N LEU A 146 -2.85 -12.04 -4.81
CA LEU A 146 -2.50 -11.79 -3.42
C LEU A 146 -3.71 -11.37 -2.60
N PHE A 147 -3.75 -11.84 -1.37
CA PHE A 147 -4.69 -11.42 -0.33
C PHE A 147 -3.98 -11.48 1.02
N ALA A 148 -4.50 -10.81 2.03
CA ALA A 148 -3.94 -10.83 3.37
C ALA A 148 -4.95 -11.42 4.37
N LEU A 149 -4.43 -11.99 5.46
CA LEU A 149 -5.21 -12.49 6.59
C LEU A 149 -4.57 -11.99 7.88
N GLU A 150 -5.38 -11.60 8.84
CA GLU A 150 -4.96 -11.33 10.22
C GLU A 150 -4.86 -12.66 10.99
N VAL A 151 -3.72 -12.91 11.61
CA VAL A 151 -3.48 -14.15 12.39
C VAL A 151 -4.09 -14.00 13.76
N SER A 152 -4.81 -15.04 14.20
CA SER A 152 -5.31 -15.16 15.57
C SER A 152 -4.79 -16.44 16.19
N GLY A 153 -4.05 -16.34 17.29
CA GLY A 153 -3.49 -17.46 18.03
C GLY A 153 -2.00 -17.69 17.82
N ASP A 154 -1.46 -18.77 18.36
CA ASP A 154 -0.03 -18.99 18.60
C ASP A 154 0.53 -20.27 17.98
N SER A 155 -0.24 -20.98 17.13
CA SER A 155 0.22 -22.26 16.58
C SER A 155 1.41 -22.17 15.63
N MET A 156 1.79 -20.96 15.23
CA MET A 156 2.89 -20.69 14.29
C MET A 156 3.98 -19.82 14.93
N ILE A 157 4.06 -19.77 16.27
CA ILE A 157 4.96 -18.89 17.01
C ILE A 157 6.45 -19.19 16.73
N ASP A 158 6.83 -20.46 16.59
CA ASP A 158 8.22 -20.84 16.25
C ASP A 158 8.58 -20.55 14.78
N ALA A 159 7.58 -20.28 13.95
CA ALA A 159 7.76 -19.74 12.62
C ALA A 159 7.79 -18.20 12.60
N MET A 160 7.89 -17.58 13.79
CA MET A 160 7.87 -16.12 13.97
C MET A 160 6.57 -15.45 13.50
N ILE A 161 5.46 -16.20 13.48
CA ILE A 161 4.12 -15.67 13.19
C ILE A 161 3.32 -15.66 14.49
N ASN A 162 2.97 -14.47 14.95
CA ASN A 162 2.32 -14.24 16.23
C ASN A 162 0.87 -13.80 16.05
N ASP A 163 0.12 -13.86 17.13
CA ASP A 163 -1.22 -13.28 17.21
C ASP A 163 -1.21 -11.79 16.80
N GLY A 164 -2.14 -11.39 15.93
CA GLY A 164 -2.25 -10.03 15.40
C GLY A 164 -1.32 -9.71 14.24
N ASP A 165 -0.47 -10.63 13.79
CA ASP A 165 0.30 -10.44 12.56
C ASP A 165 -0.60 -10.47 11.33
N ILE A 166 -0.18 -9.80 10.27
CA ILE A 166 -0.82 -9.89 8.95
C ILE A 166 0.05 -10.80 8.07
N VAL A 167 -0.53 -11.89 7.58
CA VAL A 167 0.12 -12.76 6.60
C VAL A 167 -0.39 -12.44 5.20
N VAL A 168 0.53 -12.13 4.29
CA VAL A 168 0.23 -11.98 2.87
C VAL A 168 0.32 -13.35 2.22
N MET A 169 -0.74 -13.72 1.54
CA MET A 169 -0.94 -15.01 0.92
C MET A 169 -0.95 -14.88 -0.60
N LYS A 170 -0.39 -15.86 -1.29
CA LYS A 170 -0.62 -16.06 -2.72
C LYS A 170 -1.62 -17.20 -2.90
N LYS A 171 -2.70 -16.96 -3.67
CA LYS A 171 -3.69 -18.00 -4.01
C LYS A 171 -3.00 -19.22 -4.59
N ALA A 172 -3.32 -20.40 -4.10
CA ALA A 172 -2.76 -21.68 -4.55
C ALA A 172 -3.76 -22.81 -4.26
N GLN A 173 -3.81 -23.79 -5.16
CA GLN A 173 -4.60 -25.01 -4.98
C GLN A 173 -3.74 -26.22 -4.59
N SER A 174 -2.42 -26.07 -4.55
CA SER A 174 -1.47 -27.11 -4.18
C SER A 174 -0.29 -26.52 -3.42
N ALA A 175 0.35 -27.34 -2.59
CA ALA A 175 1.54 -26.96 -1.83
C ALA A 175 2.58 -28.07 -1.83
N ASN A 176 3.84 -27.68 -1.63
CA ASN A 176 4.95 -28.60 -1.39
C ASN A 176 5.15 -28.83 0.10
N ASN A 177 5.82 -29.92 0.45
CA ASN A 177 6.15 -30.21 1.84
C ASN A 177 7.01 -29.10 2.43
N GLY A 178 6.62 -28.65 3.63
CA GLY A 178 7.29 -27.58 4.36
C GLY A 178 6.81 -26.16 4.00
N GLU A 179 5.88 -25.99 3.06
CA GLU A 179 5.30 -24.68 2.81
C GLU A 179 4.24 -24.32 3.87
N MET A 180 4.19 -23.04 4.25
CA MET A 180 3.15 -22.52 5.14
C MET A 180 1.90 -22.20 4.31
N VAL A 181 0.77 -22.78 4.69
CA VAL A 181 -0.49 -22.70 3.93
C VAL A 181 -1.65 -22.30 4.82
N ALA A 182 -2.56 -21.54 4.25
CA ALA A 182 -3.92 -21.42 4.73
C ALA A 182 -4.75 -22.53 4.09
N VAL A 183 -5.41 -23.32 4.91
CA VAL A 183 -6.26 -24.41 4.46
C VAL A 183 -7.66 -24.27 5.04
N TRP A 184 -8.63 -24.71 4.25
CA TRP A 184 -10.00 -24.93 4.69
C TRP A 184 -10.21 -26.41 4.96
N LEU A 185 -10.78 -26.74 6.11
CA LEU A 185 -11.14 -28.09 6.53
C LEU A 185 -12.64 -28.26 6.35
N ASP A 186 -13.06 -29.00 5.30
CA ASP A 186 -14.48 -29.15 4.96
C ASP A 186 -15.29 -29.86 6.07
N ASP A 187 -14.70 -30.84 6.77
CA ASP A 187 -15.36 -31.58 7.83
C ASP A 187 -15.67 -30.75 9.09
N LYS A 188 -14.94 -29.66 9.27
CA LYS A 188 -15.03 -28.79 10.46
C LYS A 188 -15.57 -27.41 10.16
N ASP A 189 -15.67 -27.07 8.87
CA ASP A 189 -16.03 -25.74 8.37
C ASP A 189 -15.10 -24.63 8.93
N GLU A 190 -13.78 -24.89 8.90
CA GLU A 190 -12.77 -24.11 9.60
C GLU A 190 -11.55 -23.82 8.75
N THR A 191 -10.93 -22.65 8.99
CA THR A 191 -9.64 -22.31 8.37
C THR A 191 -8.51 -22.42 9.37
N THR A 192 -7.32 -22.85 8.93
CA THR A 192 -6.12 -22.84 9.77
C THR A 192 -4.85 -22.58 8.97
N LEU A 193 -3.84 -22.00 9.65
CA LEU A 193 -2.51 -21.76 9.13
C LEU A 193 -1.54 -22.78 9.73
N LYS A 194 -0.89 -23.59 8.88
CA LYS A 194 0.06 -24.63 9.29
C LYS A 194 1.13 -24.85 8.24
N TYR A 195 2.19 -25.56 8.59
CA TYR A 195 3.06 -26.20 7.62
C TYR A 195 2.35 -27.40 6.98
N PHE A 196 2.44 -27.50 5.68
CA PHE A 196 1.85 -28.58 4.90
C PHE A 196 2.86 -29.69 4.65
N TYR A 197 2.45 -30.94 4.88
CA TYR A 197 3.21 -32.13 4.52
C TYR A 197 2.27 -33.18 3.92
N LYS A 198 2.53 -33.57 2.69
CA LYS A 198 1.86 -34.72 2.04
C LYS A 198 2.66 -35.98 2.35
N GLU A 199 2.07 -36.88 3.11
CA GLU A 199 2.58 -38.20 3.43
C GLU A 199 1.97 -39.26 2.46
N THR A 200 2.39 -40.51 2.56
CA THR A 200 1.96 -41.57 1.61
C THR A 200 0.45 -41.74 1.56
N ASN A 201 -0.23 -41.73 2.72
CA ASN A 201 -1.67 -42.04 2.82
C ASN A 201 -2.49 -40.91 3.46
N ARG A 202 -1.89 -39.79 3.81
CA ARG A 202 -2.57 -38.69 4.51
C ARG A 202 -1.85 -37.36 4.31
N ILE A 203 -2.49 -36.28 4.72
CA ILE A 203 -1.89 -34.97 4.83
C ILE A 203 -1.66 -34.69 6.31
N ARG A 204 -0.47 -34.17 6.65
CA ARG A 204 -0.13 -33.69 7.98
C ARG A 204 -0.02 -32.16 7.93
N LEU A 205 -0.82 -31.51 8.74
CA LEU A 205 -0.74 -30.06 8.99
C LEU A 205 0.01 -29.87 10.31
N GLN A 206 1.24 -29.40 10.21
CA GLN A 206 2.15 -29.28 11.35
C GLN A 206 2.13 -27.85 11.90
N PRO A 207 1.76 -27.64 13.18
CA PRO A 207 1.96 -26.35 13.83
C PRO A 207 3.45 -26.10 14.05
N ALA A 208 3.84 -24.83 14.10
CA ALA A 208 5.13 -24.36 14.57
C ALA A 208 5.01 -23.90 16.03
N ASN A 209 4.53 -24.77 16.86
CA ASN A 209 4.39 -24.59 18.32
C ASN A 209 4.56 -25.95 18.99
N PRO A 210 5.59 -26.12 19.86
CA PRO A 210 5.87 -27.41 20.49
C PRO A 210 4.77 -27.90 21.43
N SER A 211 3.92 -27.00 21.92
CA SER A 211 2.77 -27.35 22.78
C SER A 211 1.58 -27.94 22.02
N MET A 212 1.62 -27.89 20.68
CA MET A 212 0.51 -28.30 19.82
C MET A 212 0.88 -29.51 18.95
N GLY A 213 0.00 -30.49 18.90
CA GLY A 213 0.16 -31.66 18.03
C GLY A 213 -0.24 -31.37 16.57
N PRO A 214 0.24 -32.19 15.63
CA PRO A 214 -0.15 -32.07 14.23
C PRO A 214 -1.60 -32.51 14.00
N ILE A 215 -2.23 -31.96 12.97
CA ILE A 215 -3.56 -32.35 12.49
C ILE A 215 -3.32 -33.31 11.32
N TYR A 216 -3.91 -34.51 11.37
CA TYR A 216 -3.86 -35.49 10.31
C TYR A 216 -5.18 -35.52 9.54
N ILE A 217 -5.09 -35.50 8.23
CA ILE A 217 -6.22 -35.55 7.30
C ILE A 217 -6.05 -36.79 6.43
N ASP A 218 -6.89 -37.79 6.66
CA ASP A 218 -6.80 -39.09 5.97
C ASP A 218 -7.44 -39.01 4.57
N ASP A 219 -8.51 -38.23 4.40
CA ASP A 219 -9.08 -37.96 3.07
C ASP A 219 -8.58 -36.60 2.53
N PRO A 220 -7.69 -36.58 1.55
CA PRO A 220 -7.22 -35.32 0.94
C PRO A 220 -8.31 -34.45 0.33
N LYS A 221 -9.51 -35.00 0.09
CA LYS A 221 -10.63 -34.24 -0.48
C LYS A 221 -11.34 -33.36 0.58
N SER A 222 -11.18 -33.67 1.87
CA SER A 222 -11.74 -32.87 2.96
C SER A 222 -10.91 -31.64 3.30
N LEU A 223 -9.84 -31.38 2.52
CA LEU A 223 -8.95 -30.22 2.68
C LEU A 223 -8.83 -29.43 1.40
N ARG A 224 -9.02 -28.12 1.48
CA ARG A 224 -8.77 -27.19 0.37
C ARG A 224 -7.65 -26.21 0.74
N ILE A 225 -6.60 -26.15 -0.08
CA ILE A 225 -5.55 -25.14 0.07
C ILE A 225 -6.10 -23.83 -0.51
N MET A 226 -6.12 -22.77 0.30
CA MET A 226 -6.57 -21.43 -0.10
C MET A 226 -5.43 -20.58 -0.63
N GLY A 227 -4.24 -20.76 -0.06
CA GLY A 227 -3.05 -20.01 -0.46
C GLY A 227 -1.82 -20.37 0.35
N LYS A 228 -0.69 -19.81 -0.07
CA LYS A 228 0.62 -19.98 0.56
C LYS A 228 1.08 -18.65 1.12
N VAL A 229 1.72 -18.67 2.30
CA VAL A 229 2.33 -17.47 2.89
C VAL A 229 3.50 -17.01 2.02
N VAL A 230 3.52 -15.75 1.66
CA VAL A 230 4.62 -15.10 0.92
C VAL A 230 5.30 -14.00 1.71
N MET A 231 4.62 -13.45 2.71
CA MET A 231 5.16 -12.39 3.58
C MET A 231 4.41 -12.36 4.92
N VAL A 232 5.09 -11.93 5.97
CA VAL A 232 4.52 -11.64 7.28
C VAL A 232 4.79 -10.18 7.62
N ILE A 233 3.78 -9.47 8.10
CA ILE A 233 3.85 -8.07 8.50
C ILE A 233 3.45 -7.98 9.96
N ARG A 234 4.31 -7.37 10.78
CA ARG A 234 4.02 -7.11 12.18
C ARG A 234 4.01 -5.63 12.47
N GLN A 235 2.93 -5.16 13.05
CA GLN A 235 2.86 -3.81 13.59
C GLN A 235 3.25 -3.86 15.07
N VAL A 236 4.34 -3.18 15.41
CA VAL A 236 4.76 -3.05 16.81
C VAL A 236 3.97 -1.89 17.42
N LYS A 237 3.03 -2.20 18.30
CA LYS A 237 2.33 -1.17 19.08
C LYS A 237 3.33 -0.60 20.10
N SER A 238 3.60 0.71 20.04
CA SER A 238 4.33 1.37 21.12
C SER A 238 3.51 1.26 22.38
N VAL A 239 4.08 0.67 23.43
CA VAL A 239 3.51 0.78 24.77
C VAL A 239 3.62 2.25 25.15
N ALA A 240 2.47 2.95 25.20
CA ALA A 240 2.43 4.27 25.80
C ALA A 240 2.87 4.12 27.25
N ALA A 241 3.96 4.82 27.60
CA ALA A 241 4.48 4.88 28.95
C ALA A 241 3.55 5.70 29.86
#